data_6b3d527e8d3520ade3e25ba2ea7664f2
#
_entry.id   6b3d527e8d3520ade3e25ba2ea7664f2
#
_cell.length_a   1.000
_cell.length_b   1.000
_cell.length_c   1.000
_cell.angle_alpha   90.00
_cell.angle_beta   90.00
_cell.angle_gamma   90.00
#
_symmetry.space_group_name_H-M   'P 1'
#
loop_
_entity.id
_entity.type
_entity.pdbx_description
1 polymer ?
#
loop_
_entity_poly.entity_id
_entity_poly.type
_entity_poly.pdbx_seq_one_letter_code
_entity_poly.pdbx_strand_id
1 'polypeptide(L)'
;MPRRSLSSPSLTPDLPAHLRHVFRAAERECPKGHARALRDLTALAVRKVPARGIFDPTSRGDQDLFTAIDVIASRHLGRTRARASWKAAVRGAHLELEARDRIERAALQVQGVSDTAYFYAGLAFGLTWLSVYRDR
;
A
#
# COMPACT_ATOMS: atom_id res chain seq x y z
N MET A 1 -38.10 -11.59 5.61
CA MET A 1 -37.16 -11.60 4.47
C MET A 1 -35.74 -11.66 5.03
N PRO A 2 -35.04 -12.76 4.88
CA PRO A 2 -33.65 -12.80 5.33
C PRO A 2 -32.80 -11.93 4.40
N ARG A 3 -32.11 -10.96 4.98
CA ARG A 3 -31.10 -10.17 4.26
C ARG A 3 -30.00 -11.13 3.81
N ARG A 4 -29.89 -11.36 2.52
CA ARG A 4 -28.72 -12.02 1.94
C ARG A 4 -27.52 -11.12 2.23
N SER A 5 -26.68 -11.60 3.14
CA SER A 5 -25.34 -11.08 3.34
C SER A 5 -24.59 -11.26 2.01
N LEU A 6 -24.43 -10.17 1.29
CA LEU A 6 -23.54 -10.11 0.13
C LEU A 6 -22.12 -10.20 0.70
N SER A 7 -21.66 -11.43 0.89
CA SER A 7 -20.25 -11.71 1.11
C SER A 7 -19.52 -11.20 -0.14
N SER A 8 -18.86 -10.06 -0.01
CA SER A 8 -17.94 -9.58 -1.04
C SER A 8 -16.97 -10.69 -1.35
N PRO A 9 -16.79 -11.07 -2.63
CA PRO A 9 -15.85 -12.11 -2.98
C PRO A 9 -14.49 -11.71 -2.42
N SER A 10 -13.92 -12.57 -1.60
CA SER A 10 -12.55 -12.42 -1.13
C SER A 10 -11.66 -12.48 -2.37
N LEU A 11 -11.22 -11.31 -2.86
CA LEU A 11 -10.21 -11.19 -3.91
C LEU A 11 -8.87 -11.63 -3.33
N THR A 12 -8.77 -12.95 -3.08
CA THR A 12 -7.47 -13.55 -2.79
C THR A 12 -6.68 -13.48 -4.09
N PRO A 13 -5.51 -12.81 -4.12
CA PRO A 13 -4.69 -12.79 -5.31
C PRO A 13 -4.43 -14.23 -5.78
N ASP A 14 -4.46 -14.46 -7.10
CA ASP A 14 -4.12 -15.76 -7.68
C ASP A 14 -2.61 -15.97 -7.59
N LEU A 15 -2.16 -16.40 -6.44
CA LEU A 15 -0.76 -16.66 -6.12
C LEU A 15 -0.47 -18.16 -6.14
N PRO A 16 0.74 -18.57 -6.58
CA PRO A 16 1.23 -19.93 -6.38
C PRO A 16 1.10 -20.39 -4.92
N ALA A 17 0.88 -21.69 -4.71
CA ALA A 17 0.57 -22.23 -3.38
C ALA A 17 1.57 -21.83 -2.28
N HIS A 18 2.87 -21.85 -2.59
CA HIS A 18 3.93 -21.48 -1.64
C HIS A 18 3.89 -19.98 -1.28
N LEU A 19 3.52 -19.10 -2.22
CA LEU A 19 3.37 -17.67 -1.96
C LEU A 19 2.09 -17.35 -1.22
N ARG A 20 1.02 -18.11 -1.45
CA ARG A 20 -0.22 -17.98 -0.67
C ARG A 20 0.01 -18.18 0.83
N HIS A 21 0.87 -19.11 1.19
CA HIS A 21 1.22 -19.33 2.59
C HIS A 21 1.93 -18.13 3.20
N VAL A 22 2.94 -17.60 2.52
CA VAL A 22 3.69 -16.39 2.95
C VAL A 22 2.76 -15.18 3.02
N PHE A 23 1.91 -14.99 2.02
CA PHE A 23 0.96 -13.90 2.00
C PHE A 23 -0.03 -13.95 3.17
N ARG A 24 -0.60 -15.12 3.47
CA ARG A 24 -1.49 -15.30 4.61
C ARG A 24 -0.81 -15.07 5.95
N ALA A 25 0.46 -15.44 6.08
CA ALA A 25 1.24 -15.13 7.27
C ALA A 25 1.43 -13.62 7.42
N ALA A 26 1.86 -12.93 6.37
CA ALA A 26 2.02 -11.48 6.37
C ALA A 26 0.70 -10.74 6.66
N GLU A 27 -0.42 -11.23 6.13
CA GLU A 27 -1.75 -10.67 6.35
C GLU A 27 -2.20 -10.79 7.83
N ARG A 28 -1.82 -11.86 8.51
CA ARG A 28 -2.11 -12.05 9.95
C ARG A 28 -1.24 -11.19 10.85
N GLU A 29 -0.02 -10.93 10.45
CA GLU A 29 0.99 -10.21 11.25
C GLU A 29 1.00 -8.71 10.98
N CYS A 30 0.40 -8.24 9.86
CA CYS A 30 0.37 -6.82 9.57
C CYS A 30 -0.53 -6.05 10.56
N PRO A 31 -0.26 -4.76 10.80
CA PRO A 31 -1.08 -3.93 11.66
C PRO A 31 -2.56 -3.94 11.26
N LYS A 32 -3.44 -3.79 12.25
CA LYS A 32 -4.89 -3.76 12.03
C LYS A 32 -5.26 -2.69 10.99
N GLY A 33 -6.03 -3.09 10.00
CA GLY A 33 -6.44 -2.22 8.89
C GLY A 33 -5.52 -2.22 7.68
N HIS A 34 -4.31 -2.77 7.77
CA HIS A 34 -3.36 -2.84 6.66
C HIS A 34 -3.58 -4.03 5.73
N ALA A 35 -4.32 -5.05 6.16
CA ALA A 35 -4.58 -6.26 5.37
C ALA A 35 -5.21 -5.96 4.00
N ARG A 36 -6.11 -4.97 3.93
CA ARG A 36 -6.73 -4.56 2.66
C ARG A 36 -5.71 -3.90 1.72
N ALA A 37 -4.84 -3.06 2.25
CA ALA A 37 -3.76 -2.45 1.46
C ALA A 37 -2.83 -3.53 0.90
N LEU A 38 -2.42 -4.48 1.73
CA LEU A 38 -1.57 -5.60 1.32
C LEU A 38 -2.22 -6.43 0.21
N ARG A 39 -3.51 -6.75 0.32
CA ARG A 39 -4.26 -7.49 -0.72
C ARG A 39 -4.31 -6.73 -2.04
N ASP A 40 -4.67 -5.45 -2.00
CA ASP A 40 -4.81 -4.63 -3.20
C ASP A 40 -3.44 -4.41 -3.88
N LEU A 41 -2.38 -4.21 -3.12
CA LEU A 41 -1.02 -4.11 -3.64
C LEU A 41 -0.54 -5.42 -4.25
N THR A 42 -0.85 -6.55 -3.62
CA THR A 42 -0.52 -7.87 -4.17
C THR A 42 -1.29 -8.15 -5.45
N ALA A 43 -2.58 -7.84 -5.50
CA ALA A 43 -3.38 -7.96 -6.72
C ALA A 43 -2.84 -7.08 -7.86
N LEU A 44 -2.39 -5.87 -7.54
CA LEU A 44 -1.74 -4.97 -8.49
C LEU A 44 -0.43 -5.58 -9.00
N ALA A 45 0.41 -6.16 -8.12
CA ALA A 45 1.64 -6.82 -8.49
C ALA A 45 1.40 -8.01 -9.42
N VAL A 46 0.48 -8.90 -9.07
CA VAL A 46 0.11 -10.07 -9.89
C VAL A 46 -0.31 -9.65 -11.30
N ARG A 47 -1.04 -8.56 -11.42
CA ARG A 47 -1.50 -8.05 -12.71
C ARG A 47 -0.40 -7.38 -13.53
N LYS A 48 0.54 -6.70 -12.89
CA LYS A 48 1.53 -5.84 -13.57
C LYS A 48 2.86 -6.54 -13.85
N VAL A 49 3.35 -7.38 -12.93
CA VAL A 49 4.67 -8.01 -13.05
C VAL A 49 4.82 -8.90 -14.30
N PRO A 50 3.84 -9.76 -14.66
CA PRO A 50 4.02 -10.65 -15.81
C PRO A 50 4.21 -9.93 -17.15
N ALA A 51 3.69 -8.72 -17.28
CA ALA A 51 3.77 -7.90 -18.49
C ALA A 51 5.03 -7.04 -18.55
N ARG A 52 5.90 -7.10 -17.53
CA ARG A 52 7.04 -6.19 -17.40
C ARG A 52 8.36 -6.88 -17.61
N GLY A 53 9.25 -6.13 -18.26
CA GLY A 53 10.68 -6.34 -18.20
C GLY A 53 11.31 -5.64 -16.98
N ILE A 54 12.48 -5.00 -17.19
CA ILE A 54 13.18 -4.22 -16.17
C ILE A 54 12.36 -2.99 -15.79
N PHE A 55 12.29 -2.71 -14.47
CA PHE A 55 11.67 -1.51 -13.96
C PHE A 55 12.39 -0.24 -14.45
N ASP A 56 11.64 0.67 -15.07
CA ASP A 56 12.12 1.97 -15.54
C ASP A 56 11.24 3.09 -14.97
N PRO A 57 11.74 3.84 -13.95
CA PRO A 57 10.97 4.89 -13.30
C PRO A 57 10.63 6.06 -14.23
N THR A 58 11.26 6.15 -15.40
CA THR A 58 10.97 7.20 -16.40
C THR A 58 9.84 6.78 -17.35
N SER A 59 9.49 5.51 -17.40
CA SER A 59 8.40 5.03 -18.24
C SER A 59 7.03 5.46 -17.73
N ARG A 60 6.14 5.80 -18.64
CA ARG A 60 4.75 6.16 -18.29
C ARG A 60 4.03 5.04 -17.54
N GLY A 61 4.26 3.80 -17.94
CA GLY A 61 3.66 2.64 -17.29
C GLY A 61 4.10 2.46 -15.84
N ASP A 62 5.33 2.83 -15.52
CA ASP A 62 5.84 2.78 -14.14
C ASP A 62 5.36 3.96 -13.31
N GLN A 63 5.19 5.14 -13.91
CA GLN A 63 4.54 6.27 -13.27
C GLN A 63 3.08 5.96 -12.93
N ASP A 64 2.34 5.31 -13.83
CA ASP A 64 0.98 4.84 -13.57
C ASP A 64 0.92 3.83 -12.41
N LEU A 65 1.95 3.00 -12.28
CA LEU A 65 2.09 2.08 -11.16
C LEU A 65 2.24 2.82 -9.83
N PHE A 66 3.13 3.82 -9.76
CA PHE A 66 3.28 4.65 -8.55
C PHE A 66 1.97 5.36 -8.19
N THR A 67 1.28 5.90 -9.18
CA THR A 67 -0.04 6.50 -8.98
C THR A 67 -1.04 5.49 -8.39
N ALA A 68 -1.06 4.26 -8.89
CA ALA A 68 -1.92 3.21 -8.37
C ALA A 68 -1.57 2.84 -6.90
N ILE A 69 -0.28 2.77 -6.57
CA ILE A 69 0.18 2.55 -5.19
C ILE A 69 -0.30 3.69 -4.27
N ASP A 70 -0.16 4.92 -4.72
CA ASP A 70 -0.61 6.10 -3.97
C ASP A 70 -2.13 6.12 -3.73
N VAL A 71 -2.92 5.69 -4.71
CA VAL A 71 -4.37 5.53 -4.56
C VAL A 71 -4.70 4.49 -3.49
N ILE A 72 -4.01 3.35 -3.49
CA ILE A 72 -4.19 2.29 -2.49
C ILE A 72 -3.79 2.79 -1.10
N ALA A 73 -2.66 3.48 -0.98
CA ALA A 73 -2.20 4.09 0.26
C ALA A 73 -3.22 5.10 0.81
N SER A 74 -3.75 5.95 -0.04
CA SER A 74 -4.76 6.95 0.35
C SER A 74 -6.04 6.29 0.83
N ARG A 75 -6.47 5.23 0.18
CA ARG A 75 -7.71 4.51 0.49
C ARG A 75 -7.64 3.72 1.79
N HIS A 76 -6.56 3.00 2.02
CA HIS A 76 -6.49 2.00 3.10
C HIS A 76 -5.57 2.39 4.26
N LEU A 77 -4.54 3.19 4.02
CA LEU A 77 -3.55 3.58 5.02
C LEU A 77 -3.74 5.00 5.56
N GLY A 78 -4.77 5.71 5.11
CA GLY A 78 -5.11 7.03 5.63
C GLY A 78 -4.17 8.16 5.21
N ARG A 79 -3.48 8.02 4.07
CA ARG A 79 -2.56 9.04 3.55
C ARG A 79 -3.24 10.40 3.36
N THR A 80 -4.47 10.43 2.87
CA THR A 80 -5.24 11.67 2.69
C THR A 80 -5.51 12.36 4.02
N ARG A 81 -5.88 11.58 5.05
CA ARG A 81 -6.09 12.10 6.42
C ARG A 81 -4.80 12.63 7.01
N ALA A 82 -3.69 11.89 6.87
CA ALA A 82 -2.39 12.31 7.37
C ALA A 82 -1.92 13.61 6.72
N ARG A 83 -2.09 13.75 5.40
CA ARG A 83 -1.81 15.01 4.68
C ARG A 83 -2.69 16.17 5.13
N ALA A 84 -3.97 15.95 5.35
CA ALA A 84 -4.89 16.99 5.83
C ALA A 84 -4.49 17.45 7.25
N SER A 85 -4.13 16.51 8.11
CA SER A 85 -3.63 16.80 9.47
C SER A 85 -2.34 17.62 9.43
N TRP A 86 -1.40 17.25 8.58
CA TRP A 86 -0.17 18.00 8.38
C TRP A 86 -0.43 19.42 7.89
N LYS A 87 -1.27 19.59 6.86
CA LYS A 87 -1.63 20.92 6.35
C LYS A 87 -2.30 21.80 7.41
N ALA A 88 -3.18 21.21 8.23
CA ALA A 88 -3.81 21.92 9.33
C ALA A 88 -2.79 22.36 10.40
N ALA A 89 -1.84 21.49 10.75
CA ALA A 89 -0.77 21.80 11.67
C ALA A 89 0.12 22.95 11.16
N VAL A 90 0.49 22.93 9.87
CA VAL A 90 1.28 24.00 9.26
C VAL A 90 0.52 25.32 9.26
N ARG A 91 -0.77 25.32 8.91
CA ARG A 91 -1.58 26.56 8.91
C ARG A 91 -1.80 27.13 10.32
N GLY A 92 -1.94 26.27 11.33
CA GLY A 92 -2.14 26.69 12.72
C GLY A 92 -0.85 27.02 13.45
N ALA A 93 0.30 26.87 12.81
CA ALA A 93 1.60 27.08 13.44
C ALA A 93 1.92 28.57 13.60
N HIS A 94 1.60 29.10 14.75
CA HIS A 94 2.41 30.16 15.32
C HIS A 94 3.63 29.46 15.93
N LEU A 95 4.86 29.88 15.54
CA LEU A 95 6.15 29.18 15.71
C LEU A 95 6.61 28.96 17.17
N GLU A 96 5.71 28.54 18.05
CA GLU A 96 6.03 28.09 19.38
C GLU A 96 6.51 26.63 19.38
N LEU A 97 7.24 26.21 20.40
CA LEU A 97 7.84 24.89 20.51
C LEU A 97 6.81 23.76 20.30
N GLU A 98 5.65 23.88 20.94
CA GLU A 98 4.55 22.91 20.77
C GLU A 98 4.01 22.81 19.33
N ALA A 99 3.97 23.95 18.63
CA ALA A 99 3.53 23.98 17.25
C ALA A 99 4.54 23.28 16.34
N ARG A 100 5.84 23.48 16.58
CA ARG A 100 6.92 22.78 15.88
C ARG A 100 6.81 21.27 16.08
N ASP A 101 6.65 20.81 17.31
CA ASP A 101 6.51 19.38 17.62
C ASP A 101 5.28 18.75 16.95
N ARG A 102 4.17 19.49 16.85
CA ARG A 102 2.97 19.04 16.14
C ARG A 102 3.22 18.93 14.64
N ILE A 103 3.92 19.89 14.04
CA ILE A 103 4.27 19.86 12.62
C ILE A 103 5.18 18.67 12.31
N GLU A 104 6.22 18.47 13.12
CA GLU A 104 7.15 17.36 12.94
C GLU A 104 6.45 16.02 13.06
N ARG A 105 5.60 15.82 14.07
CA ARG A 105 4.81 14.59 14.23
C ARG A 105 3.86 14.35 13.05
N ALA A 106 3.19 15.39 12.57
CA ALA A 106 2.29 15.27 11.42
C ALA A 106 3.06 14.97 10.12
N ALA A 107 4.24 15.56 9.92
CA ALA A 107 5.10 15.26 8.77
C ALA A 107 5.60 13.81 8.80
N LEU A 108 6.05 13.33 9.96
CA LEU A 108 6.47 11.93 10.16
C LEU A 108 5.30 10.96 9.92
N GLN A 109 4.09 11.31 10.31
CA GLN A 109 2.91 10.50 10.04
C GLN A 109 2.63 10.38 8.53
N VAL A 110 2.71 11.48 7.78
CA VAL A 110 2.53 11.47 6.31
C VAL A 110 3.60 10.60 5.65
N GLN A 111 4.85 10.77 6.06
CA GLN A 111 5.97 9.98 5.56
C GLN A 111 5.79 8.51 5.90
N GLY A 112 5.46 8.17 7.14
CA GLY A 112 5.27 6.80 7.59
C GLY A 112 4.18 6.06 6.81
N VAL A 113 3.07 6.72 6.45
CA VAL A 113 2.03 6.13 5.60
C VAL A 113 2.56 5.82 4.21
N SER A 114 3.32 6.74 3.62
CA SER A 114 3.93 6.54 2.30
C SER A 114 4.98 5.42 2.34
N ASP A 115 5.87 5.44 3.32
CA ASP A 115 6.91 4.41 3.48
C ASP A 115 6.30 3.01 3.68
N THR A 116 5.23 2.90 4.47
CA THR A 116 4.50 1.65 4.66
C THR A 116 3.88 1.15 3.35
N ALA A 117 3.28 2.04 2.56
CA ALA A 117 2.70 1.68 1.27
C ALA A 117 3.76 1.18 0.29
N TYR A 118 4.90 1.86 0.20
CA TYR A 118 6.00 1.45 -0.67
C TYR A 118 6.70 0.19 -0.18
N PHE A 119 6.79 -0.02 1.13
CA PHE A 119 7.28 -1.28 1.69
C PHE A 119 6.39 -2.47 1.29
N TYR A 120 5.08 -2.34 1.46
CA TYR A 120 4.14 -3.39 1.06
C TYR A 120 4.12 -3.61 -0.44
N ALA A 121 4.22 -2.55 -1.22
CA ALA A 121 4.35 -2.66 -2.67
C ALA A 121 5.63 -3.42 -3.05
N GLY A 122 6.76 -3.06 -2.48
CA GLY A 122 8.05 -3.74 -2.70
C GLY A 122 7.98 -5.22 -2.35
N LEU A 123 7.38 -5.54 -1.21
CA LEU A 123 7.17 -6.94 -0.79
C LEU A 123 6.27 -7.69 -1.78
N ALA A 124 5.13 -7.12 -2.16
CA ALA A 124 4.18 -7.74 -3.08
C ALA A 124 4.79 -7.95 -4.47
N PHE A 125 5.48 -6.93 -5.00
CA PHE A 125 6.14 -7.03 -6.31
C PHE A 125 7.32 -8.00 -6.28
N GLY A 126 8.13 -8.00 -5.22
CA GLY A 126 9.24 -8.92 -5.05
C GLY A 126 8.78 -10.38 -5.01
N LEU A 127 7.76 -10.69 -4.22
CA LEU A 127 7.19 -12.03 -4.14
C LEU A 127 6.60 -12.47 -5.48
N THR A 128 5.87 -11.59 -6.16
CA THR A 128 5.27 -11.91 -7.45
C THR A 128 6.33 -12.12 -8.52
N TRP A 129 7.36 -11.29 -8.54
CA TRP A 129 8.47 -11.44 -9.48
C TRP A 129 9.21 -12.75 -9.27
N LEU A 130 9.55 -13.10 -8.04
CA LEU A 130 10.19 -14.38 -7.73
C LEU A 130 9.35 -15.57 -8.21
N SER A 131 8.02 -15.50 -8.14
CA SER A 131 7.16 -16.57 -8.63
C SER A 131 7.22 -16.71 -10.16
N VAL A 132 7.18 -15.60 -10.89
CA VAL A 132 7.19 -15.58 -12.36
C VAL A 132 8.53 -16.09 -12.94
N TYR A 133 9.64 -15.75 -12.28
CA TYR A 133 10.98 -16.13 -12.78
C TYR A 133 11.47 -17.48 -12.27
N ARG A 134 10.89 -18.00 -11.20
CA ARG A 134 11.20 -19.36 -10.72
C ARG A 134 10.59 -20.45 -11.57
N ASP A 135 9.46 -20.19 -12.21
CA ASP A 135 8.74 -21.15 -13.05
C ASP A 135 9.23 -21.15 -14.53
N ARG A 136 10.28 -20.40 -14.83
CA ARG A 136 10.99 -20.39 -16.11
C ARG A 136 12.30 -21.15 -16.01
#